data_a4940008a90de2c2f71bd11843d93c10
#
_entry.id   a4940008a90de2c2f71bd11843d93c10
#
_cell.length_a   1.000
_cell.length_b   1.000
_cell.length_c   1.000
_cell.angle_alpha   90.00
_cell.angle_beta   90.00
_cell.angle_gamma   90.00
#
_symmetry.space_group_name_H-M   'P 1'
#
loop_
_entity.id
_entity.type
_entity.pdbx_description
1 polymer ?
#
loop_
_entity_poly.entity_id
_entity_poly.type
_entity_poly.pdbx_seq_one_letter_code
_entity_poly.pdbx_strand_id
1 'polypeptide(L)'
;MGNKFSFIIFLLISGVLVFLVTGGVEVFAEKDGGVVIFKNTKSMRPVLFSHQKHLDVGNTCESCHERIFKKKKGSSSPIKMMDMRKGKYCGSCHNGSKAFTVKHSCSKCHSAPR
;
A
#
# COMPACT_ATOMS: atom_id res chain seq x y z
N MET A 1 48.67 36.58 17.06
CA MET A 1 47.35 37.03 16.56
C MET A 1 46.74 36.07 15.51
N GLY A 2 47.07 34.75 15.50
CA GLY A 2 46.70 33.81 14.47
C GLY A 2 45.59 32.79 14.77
N ASN A 3 45.09 32.67 16.01
CA ASN A 3 44.26 31.52 16.40
C ASN A 3 42.74 31.73 16.40
N LYS A 4 42.28 32.98 16.42
CA LYS A 4 40.82 33.22 16.49
C LYS A 4 40.13 33.01 15.15
N PHE A 5 40.79 33.31 14.04
CA PHE A 5 40.21 33.17 12.69
C PHE A 5 40.13 31.71 12.28
N SER A 6 41.15 30.92 12.63
CA SER A 6 41.18 29.48 12.36
C SER A 6 40.10 28.73 13.14
N PHE A 7 39.80 29.13 14.37
CA PHE A 7 38.79 28.53 15.23
C PHE A 7 37.34 28.78 14.71
N ILE A 8 37.13 30.01 14.19
CA ILE A 8 35.81 30.37 13.61
C ILE A 8 35.55 29.59 12.33
N ILE A 9 36.55 29.41 11.46
CA ILE A 9 36.44 28.62 10.24
C ILE A 9 36.16 27.15 10.57
N PHE A 10 36.79 26.58 11.60
CA PHE A 10 36.59 25.22 12.03
C PHE A 10 35.17 24.99 12.58
N LEU A 11 34.63 25.95 13.34
CA LEU A 11 33.25 25.89 13.85
C LEU A 11 32.21 25.98 12.71
N LEU A 12 32.45 26.82 11.70
CA LEU A 12 31.54 26.96 10.56
C LEU A 12 31.54 25.71 9.69
N ILE A 13 32.68 25.06 9.46
CA ILE A 13 32.81 23.83 8.69
C ILE A 13 32.14 22.67 9.44
N SER A 14 32.33 22.60 10.79
CA SER A 14 31.69 21.58 11.62
C SER A 14 30.15 21.74 11.63
N GLY A 15 29.65 22.96 11.67
CA GLY A 15 28.22 23.25 11.64
C GLY A 15 27.56 22.85 10.30
N VAL A 16 28.25 23.13 9.20
CA VAL A 16 27.75 22.76 7.86
C VAL A 16 27.77 21.24 7.66
N LEU A 17 28.81 20.54 8.16
CA LEU A 17 28.91 19.09 8.05
C LEU A 17 27.82 18.37 8.86
N VAL A 18 27.47 18.89 10.06
CA VAL A 18 26.38 18.34 10.87
C VAL A 18 25.03 18.54 10.20
N PHE A 19 24.84 19.66 9.48
CA PHE A 19 23.57 19.91 8.77
C PHE A 19 23.36 19.00 7.54
N LEU A 20 24.46 18.53 6.91
CA LEU A 20 24.38 17.61 5.76
C LEU A 20 24.10 16.14 6.15
N VAL A 21 24.34 15.77 7.42
CA VAL A 21 24.13 14.39 7.89
C VAL A 21 22.72 14.19 8.48
N THR A 22 22.01 15.27 8.82
CA THR A 22 20.63 15.20 9.31
C THR A 22 19.57 15.31 8.20
N GLY A 23 19.93 14.96 6.97
CA GLY A 23 18.97 14.69 5.92
C GLY A 23 18.12 13.50 6.36
N GLY A 24 17.07 13.77 7.14
CA GLY A 24 16.14 12.75 7.59
C GLY A 24 15.59 12.01 6.38
N VAL A 25 15.76 10.70 6.36
CA VAL A 25 15.01 9.83 5.46
C VAL A 25 13.55 9.99 5.87
N GLU A 26 12.83 10.83 5.17
CA GLU A 26 11.39 10.91 5.33
C GLU A 26 10.81 9.59 4.84
N VAL A 27 10.57 8.69 5.76
CA VAL A 27 9.79 7.48 5.48
C VAL A 27 8.36 7.95 5.26
N PHE A 28 7.98 8.15 4.01
CA PHE A 28 6.58 8.34 3.65
C PHE A 28 5.85 7.04 3.99
N ALA A 29 5.26 6.99 5.18
CA ALA A 29 4.28 5.98 5.49
C ALA A 29 3.14 6.14 4.49
N GLU A 30 2.88 5.12 3.69
CA GLU A 30 1.84 5.09 2.68
C GLU A 30 0.48 5.24 3.38
N LYS A 31 -0.04 6.47 3.38
CA LYS A 31 -1.19 6.93 4.17
C LYS A 31 -2.51 6.32 3.71
N ASP A 32 -2.50 5.74 2.52
CA ASP A 32 -3.66 5.18 1.81
C ASP A 32 -3.75 3.64 1.88
N GLY A 33 -2.87 2.98 2.65
CA GLY A 33 -2.82 1.52 2.77
C GLY A 33 -2.05 0.81 1.66
N GLY A 34 -1.56 1.53 0.64
CA GLY A 34 -0.64 1.05 -0.38
C GLY A 34 -1.16 -0.09 -1.26
N VAL A 35 -0.24 -0.91 -1.75
CA VAL A 35 -0.51 -2.07 -2.60
C VAL A 35 -0.36 -3.37 -1.81
N VAL A 36 -1.35 -4.24 -1.90
CA VAL A 36 -1.31 -5.59 -1.32
C VAL A 36 -1.21 -6.63 -2.43
N ILE A 37 -0.23 -7.54 -2.31
CA ILE A 37 -0.08 -8.66 -3.24
C ILE A 37 -0.50 -9.94 -2.54
N PHE A 38 -1.51 -10.62 -3.08
CA PHE A 38 -1.96 -11.93 -2.63
C PHE A 38 -1.29 -13.00 -3.48
N LYS A 39 -0.30 -13.70 -2.91
CA LYS A 39 0.52 -14.69 -3.62
C LYS A 39 -0.08 -16.08 -3.68
N ASN A 40 -0.94 -16.46 -2.72
CA ASN A 40 -1.52 -17.80 -2.64
C ASN A 40 -2.70 -17.97 -3.60
N THR A 41 -2.41 -18.02 -4.90
CA THR A 41 -3.40 -18.04 -6.00
C THR A 41 -3.34 -19.31 -6.86
N LYS A 42 -2.70 -20.37 -6.36
CA LYS A 42 -2.46 -21.63 -7.10
C LYS A 42 -1.75 -21.37 -8.44
N SER A 43 -2.33 -21.80 -9.56
CA SER A 43 -1.77 -21.65 -10.91
C SER A 43 -1.94 -20.26 -11.52
N MET A 44 -2.78 -19.41 -10.95
CA MET A 44 -2.98 -18.05 -11.43
C MET A 44 -1.85 -17.12 -11.01
N ARG A 45 -1.69 -16.00 -11.73
CA ARG A 45 -0.80 -14.93 -11.29
C ARG A 45 -1.25 -14.37 -9.95
N PRO A 46 -0.34 -13.86 -9.10
CA PRO A 46 -0.73 -13.19 -7.85
C PRO A 46 -1.70 -12.05 -8.10
N VAL A 47 -2.59 -11.79 -7.14
CA VAL A 47 -3.51 -10.66 -7.20
C VAL A 47 -2.82 -9.41 -6.71
N LEU A 48 -2.90 -8.35 -7.50
CA LEU A 48 -2.47 -7.01 -7.10
C LEU A 48 -3.72 -6.20 -6.70
N PHE A 49 -3.75 -5.78 -5.44
CA PHE A 49 -4.79 -4.91 -4.92
C PHE A 49 -4.19 -3.55 -4.56
N SER A 50 -4.70 -2.49 -5.15
CA SER A 50 -4.33 -1.11 -4.85
C SER A 50 -5.44 -0.44 -4.06
N HIS A 51 -5.12 0.02 -2.85
CA HIS A 51 -6.04 0.84 -2.05
C HIS A 51 -6.36 2.14 -2.77
N GLN A 52 -5.34 2.80 -3.34
CA GLN A 52 -5.51 4.08 -4.03
C GLN A 52 -6.58 4.00 -5.11
N LYS A 53 -6.55 2.98 -5.97
CA LYS A 53 -7.57 2.81 -7.03
C LYS A 53 -9.00 2.69 -6.49
N HIS A 54 -9.16 2.16 -5.28
CA HIS A 54 -10.49 2.05 -4.64
C HIS A 54 -10.91 3.36 -3.98
N LEU A 55 -9.97 4.13 -3.43
CA LEU A 55 -10.21 5.47 -2.91
C LEU A 55 -10.59 6.44 -4.04
N ASP A 56 -9.91 6.37 -5.18
CA ASP A 56 -10.15 7.24 -6.36
C ASP A 56 -11.58 7.11 -6.90
N VAL A 57 -12.23 5.96 -6.70
CA VAL A 57 -13.64 5.74 -7.10
C VAL A 57 -14.62 5.99 -5.95
N GLY A 58 -14.19 6.68 -4.89
CA GLY A 58 -15.04 7.15 -3.81
C GLY A 58 -15.29 6.17 -2.66
N ASN A 59 -14.53 5.05 -2.59
CA ASN A 59 -14.58 4.21 -1.40
C ASN A 59 -13.82 4.85 -0.24
N THR A 60 -14.22 4.56 0.99
CA THR A 60 -13.51 4.95 2.21
C THR A 60 -12.87 3.72 2.88
N CYS A 61 -12.00 3.94 3.84
CA CYS A 61 -11.39 2.86 4.62
C CYS A 61 -12.47 1.97 5.27
N GLU A 62 -13.49 2.59 5.84
CA GLU A 62 -14.59 1.94 6.56
C GLU A 62 -15.48 1.10 5.62
N SER A 63 -15.61 1.49 4.34
CA SER A 63 -16.37 0.73 3.34
C SER A 63 -15.94 -0.74 3.27
N CYS A 64 -14.66 -0.99 3.50
CA CYS A 64 -14.07 -2.33 3.46
C CYS A 64 -13.70 -2.86 4.85
N HIS A 65 -13.13 -2.02 5.72
CA HIS A 65 -12.48 -2.48 6.94
C HIS A 65 -13.39 -2.66 8.15
N GLU A 66 -14.64 -2.29 8.08
CA GLU A 66 -15.61 -2.58 9.15
C GLU A 66 -16.37 -3.88 8.91
N ARG A 67 -16.63 -4.24 7.64
CA ARG A 67 -17.55 -5.34 7.30
C ARG A 67 -16.89 -6.49 6.53
N ILE A 68 -15.89 -6.20 5.70
CA ILE A 68 -15.37 -7.17 4.72
C ILE A 68 -13.99 -7.69 5.14
N PHE A 69 -13.07 -6.79 5.50
CA PHE A 69 -11.70 -7.11 5.84
C PHE A 69 -11.26 -6.48 7.16
N LYS A 70 -10.40 -7.16 7.88
CA LYS A 70 -9.70 -6.57 9.02
C LYS A 70 -8.54 -5.69 8.53
N LYS A 71 -8.21 -4.62 9.24
CA LYS A 71 -7.09 -3.71 8.89
C LYS A 71 -5.72 -4.40 8.94
N LYS A 72 -5.55 -5.41 9.78
CA LYS A 72 -4.28 -6.14 9.93
C LYS A 72 -4.13 -7.20 8.83
N LYS A 73 -3.04 -7.14 8.06
CA LYS A 73 -2.70 -8.13 7.04
C LYS A 73 -2.66 -9.54 7.63
N GLY A 74 -3.27 -10.49 6.95
CA GLY A 74 -3.34 -11.90 7.36
C GLY A 74 -4.35 -12.23 8.46
N SER A 75 -5.06 -11.25 9.01
CA SER A 75 -6.07 -11.48 10.06
C SER A 75 -7.49 -11.73 9.53
N SER A 76 -7.71 -11.55 8.24
CA SER A 76 -8.94 -11.97 7.58
C SER A 76 -8.87 -13.45 7.20
N SER A 77 -10.02 -14.11 7.14
CA SER A 77 -10.11 -15.49 6.66
C SER A 77 -9.52 -15.64 5.25
N PRO A 78 -9.02 -16.82 4.88
CA PRO A 78 -8.52 -17.07 3.52
C PRO A 78 -9.57 -16.70 2.47
N ILE A 79 -9.20 -15.84 1.53
CA ILE A 79 -10.08 -15.36 0.47
C ILE A 79 -10.09 -16.41 -0.66
N LYS A 80 -11.25 -16.99 -0.93
CA LYS A 80 -11.42 -18.02 -1.97
C LYS A 80 -12.28 -17.48 -3.11
N MET A 81 -11.92 -17.82 -4.35
CA MET A 81 -12.69 -17.42 -5.53
C MET A 81 -14.16 -17.87 -5.47
N MET A 82 -14.43 -19.05 -4.89
CA MET A 82 -15.80 -19.53 -4.72
C MET A 82 -16.63 -18.62 -3.81
N ASP A 83 -16.05 -18.11 -2.74
CA ASP A 83 -16.73 -17.19 -1.82
C ASP A 83 -16.97 -15.82 -2.47
N MET A 84 -16.01 -15.34 -3.27
CA MET A 84 -16.19 -14.11 -4.04
C MET A 84 -17.32 -14.22 -5.06
N ARG A 85 -17.45 -15.37 -5.75
CA ARG A 85 -18.58 -15.63 -6.68
C ARG A 85 -19.93 -15.64 -5.98
N LYS A 86 -19.96 -15.92 -4.67
CA LYS A 86 -21.16 -15.87 -3.81
C LYS A 86 -21.40 -14.50 -3.17
N GLY A 87 -20.65 -13.47 -3.59
CA GLY A 87 -20.80 -12.11 -3.11
C GLY A 87 -20.06 -11.78 -1.81
N LYS A 88 -19.11 -12.62 -1.37
CA LYS A 88 -18.26 -12.33 -0.22
C LYS A 88 -16.97 -11.63 -0.63
N TYR A 89 -16.32 -10.94 0.30
CA TYR A 89 -15.05 -10.23 0.11
C TYR A 89 -15.12 -9.26 -1.08
N CYS A 90 -14.19 -9.35 -2.01
CA CYS A 90 -14.18 -8.52 -3.22
C CYS A 90 -15.48 -8.66 -4.04
N GLY A 91 -16.13 -9.82 -3.99
CA GLY A 91 -17.39 -10.10 -4.68
C GLY A 91 -18.58 -9.30 -4.17
N SER A 92 -18.51 -8.68 -2.99
CA SER A 92 -19.56 -7.82 -2.47
C SER A 92 -19.76 -6.56 -3.33
N CYS A 93 -18.69 -6.09 -3.97
CA CYS A 93 -18.71 -4.95 -4.91
C CYS A 93 -18.44 -5.40 -6.35
N HIS A 94 -17.52 -6.35 -6.56
CA HIS A 94 -17.19 -6.89 -7.89
C HIS A 94 -18.21 -7.96 -8.34
N ASN A 95 -19.45 -7.55 -8.44
CA ASN A 95 -20.62 -8.40 -8.75
C ASN A 95 -21.21 -8.15 -10.15
N GLY A 96 -20.65 -7.21 -10.90
CA GLY A 96 -21.11 -6.81 -12.22
C GLY A 96 -22.10 -5.64 -12.24
N SER A 97 -22.49 -5.16 -11.04
CA SER A 97 -23.35 -3.97 -10.88
C SER A 97 -22.57 -2.78 -10.32
N LYS A 98 -21.94 -2.92 -9.15
CA LYS A 98 -21.13 -1.87 -8.53
C LYS A 98 -19.77 -1.73 -9.20
N ALA A 99 -19.14 -2.86 -9.55
CA ALA A 99 -17.87 -2.91 -10.25
C ALA A 99 -17.85 -4.14 -11.18
N PHE A 100 -16.81 -4.28 -12.00
CA PHE A 100 -16.67 -5.44 -12.89
C PHE A 100 -16.76 -6.75 -12.11
N THR A 101 -17.36 -7.76 -12.74
CA THR A 101 -17.63 -9.06 -12.08
C THR A 101 -16.36 -9.88 -11.89
N VAL A 102 -16.25 -10.59 -10.75
CA VAL A 102 -15.20 -11.58 -10.50
C VAL A 102 -15.31 -12.83 -11.40
N LYS A 103 -16.44 -13.05 -12.08
CA LYS A 103 -16.70 -14.27 -12.86
C LYS A 103 -15.91 -14.34 -14.17
N HIS A 104 -15.68 -13.19 -14.82
CA HIS A 104 -15.11 -13.15 -16.18
C HIS A 104 -13.94 -12.14 -16.34
N SER A 105 -13.42 -11.60 -15.25
CA SER A 105 -12.42 -10.54 -15.26
C SER A 105 -11.12 -10.94 -14.56
N CYS A 106 -10.67 -12.18 -14.78
CA CYS A 106 -9.55 -12.80 -14.05
C CYS A 106 -8.27 -11.94 -14.11
N SER A 107 -7.87 -11.48 -15.29
CA SER A 107 -6.65 -10.70 -15.49
C SER A 107 -6.66 -9.30 -14.87
N LYS A 108 -7.83 -8.76 -14.56
CA LYS A 108 -7.93 -7.45 -13.88
C LYS A 108 -7.42 -7.50 -12.43
N CYS A 109 -7.54 -8.66 -11.79
CA CYS A 109 -7.03 -8.90 -10.44
C CYS A 109 -5.72 -9.68 -10.45
N HIS A 110 -5.65 -10.79 -11.20
CA HIS A 110 -4.47 -11.65 -11.31
C HIS A 110 -3.45 -11.06 -12.28
N SER A 111 -2.83 -9.96 -11.91
CA SER A 111 -1.95 -9.14 -12.77
C SER A 111 -0.55 -8.92 -12.22
N ALA A 112 -0.28 -9.22 -10.94
CA ALA A 112 1.04 -9.02 -10.38
C ALA A 112 2.09 -9.96 -11.01
N PRO A 113 3.37 -9.57 -11.06
CA PRO A 113 4.46 -10.45 -11.47
C PRO A 113 4.53 -11.69 -10.58
N ARG A 114 5.02 -12.80 -11.14
CA ARG A 114 5.31 -14.03 -10.39
C ARG A 114 6.62 -13.92 -9.63
#